data_7733b797287894724ccd9062f69abc35
#
_entry.id   7733b797287894724ccd9062f69abc35
#
_cell.length_a   1.000
_cell.length_b   1.000
_cell.length_c   1.000
_cell.angle_alpha   90.00
_cell.angle_beta   90.00
_cell.angle_gamma   90.00
#
_symmetry.space_group_name_H-M   'P 1'
#
loop_
_entity.id
_entity.type
_entity.pdbx_description
1 polymer ?
#
loop_
_entity_poly.entity_id
_entity_poly.type
_entity_poly.pdbx_seq_one_letter_code
_entity_poly.pdbx_strand_id
1 'polypeptide(L)'
;MSIWLCLLSAIVVYAADREWLDNIIGDVYEQLTETGAVDYEELQEELLDLAAHPINLNAARASDLERLRFLNDIQIDAILLYVYQHPMQDVSELQLIDCLHNYDIRNLRAFVFVAPIEKSDRLYPREVFRYAKHEITARIDARNIENYTGDPVFVQTRYKFNYQNRVQFGINLRRPAGGKAEDLEYGGYVQLNNLGIVRTVVAGNYQASFGQGLVFANVFHTGKSAYVLTAGNRVDGLRKYGSVDGAGLHGAGTTLGWKRGKVHIDFSALYSLQHTRDTVRHHVLGANLTMRYRRLKIGLTAAEHLYSDSVYPYRDMRYNAHYFRGSRQAVVGLNFRYNYGIFDVFGEVATAQNRHWGVGLEVGSRIMPTQGVGLILLYRYYSPWFDNTSGYAFSETSRLNDENGLYLGAEITRLRHWRWSVYGDVFRFAGVKYGIPYAPSLGYDALLETAFQPNRIWNMNLRLRAREKAKRGTYHARYQFNWSNEGWRLRTQAEANIVCDSTHNLSWGASVYQDVQYSFSSVPLTLQVRLQGFDARHWNNRIYNYENDVLYGFSIPAVYGQGGRAYLNLRWQIIKQLGLYLRVSETVYSRVWQTAHSLSSATRTDIHLLLRATL
;
A
#
# COMPACT_ATOMS: atom_id res chain seq x y z
N MET A 1 37.70 18.71 -16.34
CA MET A 1 36.53 19.56 -16.03
C MET A 1 35.16 18.91 -16.37
N SER A 2 35.07 18.06 -17.39
CA SER A 2 33.80 17.44 -17.82
C SER A 2 33.27 16.31 -16.90
N ILE A 3 34.14 15.59 -16.21
CA ILE A 3 33.74 14.48 -15.31
C ILE A 3 33.09 14.99 -14.02
N TRP A 4 33.49 16.17 -13.54
CA TRP A 4 32.92 16.81 -12.34
C TRP A 4 31.51 17.38 -12.57
N LEU A 5 31.20 17.83 -13.80
CA LEU A 5 29.88 18.32 -14.16
C LEU A 5 28.83 17.15 -14.24
N CYS A 6 29.23 15.99 -14.76
CA CYS A 6 28.37 14.81 -14.79
C CYS A 6 28.10 14.23 -13.39
N LEU A 7 29.07 14.33 -12.47
CA LEU A 7 28.91 13.90 -11.08
C LEU A 7 28.01 14.85 -10.28
N LEU A 8 28.05 16.15 -10.57
CA LEU A 8 27.16 17.15 -9.97
C LEU A 8 25.72 17.02 -10.47
N SER A 9 25.52 16.71 -11.76
CA SER A 9 24.17 16.47 -12.31
C SER A 9 23.49 15.21 -11.73
N ALA A 10 24.26 14.14 -11.46
CA ALA A 10 23.75 12.94 -10.82
C ALA A 10 23.34 13.16 -9.33
N ILE A 11 24.00 14.11 -8.65
CA ILE A 11 23.67 14.45 -7.24
C ILE A 11 22.37 15.26 -7.15
N VAL A 12 22.14 16.17 -8.11
CA VAL A 12 20.92 17.00 -8.16
C VAL A 12 19.68 16.17 -8.48
N VAL A 13 19.80 15.13 -9.32
CA VAL A 13 18.70 14.21 -9.68
C VAL A 13 18.24 13.42 -8.45
N TYR A 14 19.10 13.03 -7.53
CA TYR A 14 18.71 12.22 -6.35
C TYR A 14 17.92 12.98 -5.28
N ALA A 15 18.00 14.31 -5.21
CA ALA A 15 17.25 15.11 -4.23
C ALA A 15 15.86 15.51 -4.74
N ALA A 16 15.69 15.66 -6.05
CA ALA A 16 14.44 16.05 -6.68
C ALA A 16 13.42 14.89 -6.82
N ASP A 17 13.88 13.63 -6.77
CA ASP A 17 13.12 12.45 -7.18
C ASP A 17 12.17 11.86 -6.12
N ARG A 18 12.07 12.44 -4.92
CA ARG A 18 11.16 11.89 -3.89
C ARG A 18 9.78 12.58 -3.81
N GLU A 19 9.55 13.59 -4.63
CA GLU A 19 8.26 14.31 -4.65
C GLU A 19 7.09 13.40 -4.99
N TRP A 20 7.30 12.48 -5.92
CA TRP A 20 6.32 11.48 -6.33
C TRP A 20 5.96 10.52 -5.19
N LEU A 21 6.94 10.13 -4.36
CA LEU A 21 6.69 9.23 -3.22
C LEU A 21 5.71 9.88 -2.24
N ASP A 22 5.98 11.13 -1.85
CA ASP A 22 5.11 11.88 -0.94
C ASP A 22 3.71 12.09 -1.53
N ASN A 23 3.59 12.23 -2.86
CA ASN A 23 2.30 12.39 -3.53
C ASN A 23 1.55 11.06 -3.67
N ILE A 24 2.20 9.98 -4.14
CA ILE A 24 1.56 8.66 -4.28
C ILE A 24 1.20 8.12 -2.89
N ILE A 25 2.11 8.21 -1.94
CA ILE A 25 1.88 7.77 -0.58
C ILE A 25 0.74 8.58 0.05
N GLY A 26 0.80 9.91 0.01
CA GLY A 26 -0.24 10.76 0.58
C GLY A 26 -1.63 10.45 0.01
N ASP A 27 -1.75 10.33 -1.32
CA ASP A 27 -3.02 10.04 -2.00
C ASP A 27 -3.59 8.66 -1.68
N VAL A 28 -2.74 7.65 -1.54
CA VAL A 28 -3.15 6.28 -1.23
C VAL A 28 -3.48 6.12 0.26
N TYR A 29 -2.65 6.68 1.14
CA TYR A 29 -2.71 6.42 2.59
C TYR A 29 -3.83 7.12 3.33
N GLU A 30 -4.12 8.37 3.00
CA GLU A 30 -5.17 9.11 3.69
C GLU A 30 -6.56 8.50 3.51
N GLN A 31 -6.74 7.69 2.47
CA GLN A 31 -8.01 7.00 2.20
C GLN A 31 -8.16 5.69 2.97
N LEU A 32 -7.06 5.07 3.32
CA LEU A 32 -7.03 3.72 3.89
C LEU A 32 -7.06 3.70 5.41
N THR A 33 -6.73 4.81 6.08
CA THR A 33 -6.79 4.93 7.54
C THR A 33 -8.18 4.70 8.13
N GLU A 34 -9.22 4.85 7.33
CA GLU A 34 -10.59 4.56 7.75
C GLU A 34 -10.94 3.07 7.74
N THR A 35 -10.21 2.23 7.01
CA THR A 35 -10.46 0.79 6.91
C THR A 35 -9.65 -0.06 7.90
N GLY A 36 -8.60 0.51 8.51
CA GLY A 36 -7.92 -0.03 9.70
C GLY A 36 -7.14 -1.33 9.53
N ALA A 37 -6.88 -1.81 8.31
CA ALA A 37 -6.41 -3.18 8.11
C ALA A 37 -5.16 -3.33 7.21
N VAL A 38 -4.30 -2.29 7.08
CA VAL A 38 -3.23 -2.37 6.06
C VAL A 38 -1.86 -2.03 6.61
N ASP A 39 -0.88 -2.85 6.23
CA ASP A 39 0.54 -2.59 6.46
C ASP A 39 1.07 -1.55 5.48
N TYR A 40 1.12 -0.31 5.95
CA TYR A 40 1.62 0.83 5.20
C TYR A 40 3.14 0.86 5.07
N GLU A 41 3.86 0.33 6.05
CA GLU A 41 5.31 0.22 5.99
C GLU A 41 5.73 -0.62 4.77
N GLU A 42 4.96 -1.67 4.46
CA GLU A 42 5.22 -2.53 3.32
C GLU A 42 5.17 -1.79 1.99
N LEU A 43 4.08 -1.05 1.72
CA LEU A 43 3.97 -0.31 0.46
C LEU A 43 5.07 0.73 0.31
N GLN A 44 5.36 1.47 1.38
CA GLN A 44 6.45 2.44 1.38
C GLN A 44 7.79 1.75 1.11
N GLU A 45 8.05 0.63 1.77
CA GLU A 45 9.26 -0.16 1.57
C GLU A 45 9.36 -0.67 0.13
N GLU A 46 8.26 -1.18 -0.44
CA GLU A 46 8.23 -1.67 -1.81
C GLU A 46 8.48 -0.55 -2.83
N LEU A 47 7.84 0.60 -2.68
CA LEU A 47 8.06 1.76 -3.56
C LEU A 47 9.48 2.32 -3.44
N LEU A 48 10.03 2.41 -2.23
CA LEU A 48 11.42 2.83 -2.02
C LEU A 48 12.42 1.83 -2.63
N ASP A 49 12.15 0.53 -2.51
CA ASP A 49 12.97 -0.51 -3.12
C ASP A 49 12.92 -0.45 -4.66
N LEU A 50 11.73 -0.21 -5.23
CA LEU A 50 11.56 -0.01 -6.68
C LEU A 50 12.27 1.25 -7.19
N ALA A 51 12.23 2.35 -6.44
CA ALA A 51 12.94 3.57 -6.80
C ALA A 51 14.48 3.40 -6.69
N ALA A 52 14.95 2.65 -5.70
CA ALA A 52 16.38 2.33 -5.58
C ALA A 52 16.86 1.33 -6.65
N HIS A 53 15.96 0.50 -7.18
CA HIS A 53 16.22 -0.53 -8.17
C HIS A 53 15.16 -0.48 -9.28
N PRO A 54 15.18 0.54 -10.14
CA PRO A 54 14.16 0.72 -11.17
C PRO A 54 14.03 -0.47 -12.12
N ILE A 55 12.87 -0.62 -12.71
CA ILE A 55 12.52 -1.71 -13.62
C ILE A 55 13.02 -1.35 -15.02
N ASN A 56 13.80 -2.24 -15.65
CA ASN A 56 14.11 -2.10 -17.07
C ASN A 56 12.88 -2.48 -17.91
N LEU A 57 12.25 -1.50 -18.57
CA LEU A 57 11.02 -1.72 -19.35
C LEU A 57 11.20 -2.77 -20.45
N ASN A 58 12.36 -2.82 -21.10
CA ASN A 58 12.63 -3.80 -22.15
C ASN A 58 12.69 -5.26 -21.64
N ALA A 59 12.99 -5.44 -20.35
CA ALA A 59 13.05 -6.75 -19.72
C ALA A 59 11.89 -7.02 -18.74
N ALA A 60 10.96 -6.06 -18.59
CA ALA A 60 9.89 -6.10 -17.60
C ALA A 60 8.87 -7.22 -17.90
N ARG A 61 8.32 -7.77 -16.85
CA ARG A 61 7.17 -8.69 -16.87
C ARG A 61 5.96 -7.99 -16.24
N ALA A 62 4.78 -8.55 -16.49
CA ALA A 62 3.56 -8.05 -15.85
C ALA A 62 3.70 -7.96 -14.32
N SER A 63 4.26 -9.01 -13.69
CA SER A 63 4.49 -9.06 -12.24
C SER A 63 5.43 -7.97 -11.71
N ASP A 64 6.32 -7.44 -12.54
CA ASP A 64 7.21 -6.35 -12.14
C ASP A 64 6.46 -5.01 -12.14
N LEU A 65 5.62 -4.78 -13.15
CA LEU A 65 4.81 -3.57 -13.30
C LEU A 65 3.57 -3.56 -12.38
N GLU A 66 2.98 -4.71 -12.07
CA GLU A 66 1.90 -4.87 -11.08
C GLU A 66 2.30 -4.36 -9.68
N ARG A 67 3.60 -4.32 -9.36
CA ARG A 67 4.14 -3.74 -8.13
C ARG A 67 3.92 -2.22 -8.06
N LEU A 68 3.76 -1.57 -9.21
CA LEU A 68 3.41 -0.16 -9.32
C LEU A 68 1.88 0.01 -9.18
N ARG A 69 1.39 0.00 -7.96
CA ARG A 69 -0.03 -0.06 -7.58
C ARG A 69 -0.92 1.03 -8.20
N PHE A 70 -0.34 2.05 -8.81
CA PHE A 70 -1.05 3.14 -9.48
C PHE A 70 -1.31 2.87 -10.98
N LEU A 71 -0.76 1.78 -11.55
CA LEU A 71 -1.09 1.34 -12.91
C LEU A 71 -2.23 0.34 -12.88
N ASN A 72 -3.13 0.43 -13.85
CA ASN A 72 -4.11 -0.62 -14.11
C ASN A 72 -3.57 -1.63 -15.15
N ASP A 73 -4.23 -2.77 -15.25
CA ASP A 73 -3.74 -3.86 -16.08
C ASP A 73 -3.79 -3.57 -17.58
N ILE A 74 -4.71 -2.70 -18.05
CA ILE A 74 -4.74 -2.26 -19.44
C ILE A 74 -3.47 -1.45 -19.74
N GLN A 75 -3.04 -0.59 -18.84
CA GLN A 75 -1.81 0.19 -18.96
C GLN A 75 -0.58 -0.73 -18.95
N ILE A 76 -0.55 -1.72 -18.04
CA ILE A 76 0.54 -2.70 -17.95
C ILE A 76 0.64 -3.51 -19.26
N ASP A 77 -0.47 -4.05 -19.75
CA ASP A 77 -0.49 -4.81 -21.00
C ASP A 77 -0.09 -3.96 -22.20
N ALA A 78 -0.51 -2.70 -22.25
CA ALA A 78 -0.15 -1.78 -23.32
C ALA A 78 1.36 -1.48 -23.33
N ILE A 79 1.98 -1.25 -22.16
CA ILE A 79 3.44 -1.08 -22.03
C ILE A 79 4.16 -2.33 -22.54
N LEU A 80 3.76 -3.52 -22.07
CA LEU A 80 4.38 -4.78 -22.46
C LEU A 80 4.20 -5.10 -23.95
N LEU A 81 3.05 -4.79 -24.52
CA LEU A 81 2.78 -4.96 -25.96
C LEU A 81 3.65 -4.03 -26.79
N TYR A 82 3.77 -2.76 -26.39
CA TYR A 82 4.62 -1.78 -27.06
C TYR A 82 6.08 -2.26 -27.07
N VAL A 83 6.62 -2.63 -25.91
CA VAL A 83 7.99 -3.13 -25.76
C VAL A 83 8.24 -4.41 -26.57
N TYR A 84 7.25 -5.31 -26.62
CA TYR A 84 7.34 -6.53 -27.43
C TYR A 84 7.43 -6.25 -28.93
N GLN A 85 6.72 -5.24 -29.43
CA GLN A 85 6.73 -4.84 -30.84
C GLN A 85 7.93 -3.96 -31.19
N HIS A 86 8.27 -3.04 -30.29
CA HIS A 86 9.31 -2.02 -30.44
C HIS A 86 10.10 -1.89 -29.14
N PRO A 87 11.29 -2.52 -29.01
CA PRO A 87 12.12 -2.28 -27.85
C PRO A 87 12.37 -0.78 -27.68
N MET A 88 12.05 -0.24 -26.52
CA MET A 88 12.20 1.18 -26.21
C MET A 88 13.66 1.60 -26.23
N GLN A 89 13.92 2.80 -26.71
CA GLN A 89 15.23 3.46 -26.66
C GLN A 89 15.31 4.49 -25.54
N ASP A 90 14.17 5.13 -25.21
CA ASP A 90 14.06 6.15 -24.18
C ASP A 90 12.73 6.08 -23.44
N VAL A 91 12.73 6.47 -22.16
CA VAL A 91 11.52 6.49 -21.32
C VAL A 91 10.44 7.43 -21.86
N SER A 92 10.81 8.45 -22.64
CA SER A 92 9.84 9.37 -23.26
C SER A 92 8.90 8.71 -24.27
N GLU A 93 9.26 7.53 -24.80
CA GLU A 93 8.39 6.75 -25.70
C GLU A 93 7.10 6.25 -25.01
N LEU A 94 7.05 6.24 -23.69
CA LEU A 94 5.80 6.01 -22.94
C LEU A 94 4.67 6.97 -23.36
N GLN A 95 5.01 8.14 -23.90
CA GLN A 95 4.04 9.11 -24.41
C GLN A 95 3.32 8.63 -25.68
N LEU A 96 3.87 7.62 -26.36
CA LEU A 96 3.27 7.02 -27.56
C LEU A 96 2.22 5.94 -27.23
N ILE A 97 2.08 5.61 -25.95
CA ILE A 97 1.11 4.61 -25.49
C ILE A 97 -0.18 5.32 -25.10
N ASP A 98 -1.24 5.11 -25.89
CA ASP A 98 -2.49 5.87 -25.81
C ASP A 98 -3.19 5.85 -24.44
N CYS A 99 -3.05 4.77 -23.66
CA CYS A 99 -3.69 4.65 -22.35
C CYS A 99 -2.87 5.24 -21.20
N LEU A 100 -1.64 5.74 -21.45
CA LEU A 100 -0.82 6.42 -20.47
C LEU A 100 -0.96 7.94 -20.58
N HIS A 101 -1.20 8.59 -19.46
CA HIS A 101 -1.29 10.04 -19.41
C HIS A 101 -0.02 10.66 -18.83
N ASN A 102 0.17 11.95 -19.03
CA ASN A 102 1.32 12.67 -18.51
C ASN A 102 1.53 12.49 -16.99
N TYR A 103 0.43 12.31 -16.25
CA TYR A 103 0.47 12.03 -14.82
C TYR A 103 1.07 10.66 -14.54
N ASP A 104 0.61 9.61 -15.24
CA ASP A 104 1.12 8.24 -15.10
C ASP A 104 2.59 8.16 -15.47
N ILE A 105 2.97 8.79 -16.59
CA ILE A 105 4.36 8.82 -17.10
C ILE A 105 5.28 9.53 -16.11
N ARG A 106 4.82 10.62 -15.49
CA ARG A 106 5.60 11.32 -14.46
C ARG A 106 5.87 10.42 -13.25
N ASN A 107 4.84 9.71 -12.79
CA ASN A 107 4.98 8.77 -11.68
C ASN A 107 5.87 7.58 -12.05
N LEU A 108 5.72 7.04 -13.27
CA LEU A 108 6.53 5.93 -13.76
C LEU A 108 8.02 6.23 -13.82
N ARG A 109 8.42 7.45 -14.20
CA ARG A 109 9.85 7.84 -14.40
C ARG A 109 10.75 7.55 -13.21
N ALA A 110 10.22 7.56 -12.00
CA ALA A 110 10.99 7.27 -10.80
C ALA A 110 11.31 5.78 -10.62
N PHE A 111 10.54 4.90 -11.29
CA PHE A 111 10.58 3.45 -11.08
C PHE A 111 11.06 2.66 -12.28
N VAL A 112 11.24 3.31 -13.42
CA VAL A 112 11.58 2.62 -14.66
C VAL A 112 12.77 3.25 -15.36
N PHE A 113 13.49 2.43 -16.10
CA PHE A 113 14.53 2.86 -17.02
C PHE A 113 14.48 2.01 -18.29
N VAL A 114 15.22 2.42 -19.30
CA VAL A 114 15.33 1.72 -20.57
C VAL A 114 16.78 1.33 -20.80
N ALA A 115 17.02 0.04 -20.99
CA ALA A 115 18.32 -0.51 -21.37
C ALA A 115 18.14 -1.75 -22.25
N PRO A 116 19.14 -2.13 -23.06
CA PRO A 116 19.13 -3.39 -23.78
C PRO A 116 18.95 -4.60 -22.83
N ILE A 117 18.35 -5.66 -23.34
CA ILE A 117 18.19 -6.90 -22.57
C ILE A 117 19.55 -7.60 -22.50
N GLU A 118 20.10 -7.69 -21.29
CA GLU A 118 21.27 -8.52 -21.05
C GLU A 118 20.90 -10.01 -21.11
N LYS A 119 21.58 -10.76 -21.99
CA LYS A 119 21.26 -12.17 -22.24
C LYS A 119 21.82 -13.14 -21.18
N SER A 120 22.49 -12.68 -20.13
CA SER A 120 23.09 -13.57 -19.14
C SER A 120 22.10 -14.01 -18.08
N ASP A 121 21.54 -15.21 -18.22
CA ASP A 121 20.71 -15.86 -17.20
C ASP A 121 21.53 -16.50 -16.04
N ARG A 122 22.86 -16.54 -16.16
CA ARG A 122 23.73 -17.22 -15.18
C ARG A 122 24.06 -16.28 -14.02
N LEU A 123 23.86 -16.77 -12.81
CA LEU A 123 24.34 -16.12 -11.59
C LEU A 123 25.76 -16.62 -11.28
N TYR A 124 26.71 -15.70 -11.21
CA TYR A 124 28.06 -16.00 -10.75
C TYR A 124 28.19 -15.54 -9.29
N PRO A 125 28.42 -16.44 -8.31
CA PRO A 125 28.47 -16.08 -6.90
C PRO A 125 29.42 -14.91 -6.60
N ARG A 126 30.59 -14.87 -7.27
CA ARG A 126 31.57 -13.79 -7.11
C ARG A 126 31.01 -12.43 -7.52
N GLU A 127 30.22 -12.37 -8.58
CA GLU A 127 29.58 -11.12 -9.07
C GLU A 127 28.44 -10.69 -8.13
N VAL A 128 27.65 -11.66 -7.64
CA VAL A 128 26.58 -11.40 -6.68
C VAL A 128 27.10 -10.65 -5.47
N PHE A 129 28.21 -11.12 -4.86
CA PHE A 129 28.77 -10.45 -3.69
C PHE A 129 29.52 -9.15 -4.04
N ARG A 130 30.13 -9.06 -5.22
CA ARG A 130 30.91 -7.88 -5.62
C ARG A 130 30.06 -6.68 -6.01
N TYR A 131 28.89 -6.91 -6.63
CA TYR A 131 28.04 -5.87 -7.19
C TYR A 131 26.69 -5.74 -6.49
N ALA A 132 26.49 -6.47 -5.41
CA ALA A 132 25.30 -6.28 -4.58
C ALA A 132 25.31 -4.91 -3.92
N LYS A 133 24.14 -4.38 -3.73
CA LYS A 133 23.92 -3.18 -2.92
C LYS A 133 23.63 -3.63 -1.48
N HIS A 134 24.30 -3.03 -0.53
CA HIS A 134 24.09 -3.24 0.88
C HIS A 134 23.48 -1.98 1.49
N GLU A 135 22.47 -2.15 2.30
CA GLU A 135 21.88 -1.06 3.05
C GLU A 135 21.75 -1.46 4.52
N ILE A 136 22.24 -0.60 5.39
CA ILE A 136 22.08 -0.71 6.85
C ILE A 136 21.34 0.52 7.32
N THR A 137 20.27 0.33 8.09
CA THR A 137 19.55 1.42 8.74
C THR A 137 19.47 1.18 10.24
N ALA A 138 19.68 2.23 11.01
CA ALA A 138 19.45 2.26 12.45
C ALA A 138 18.49 3.41 12.78
N ARG A 139 17.38 3.09 13.44
CA ARG A 139 16.31 4.04 13.78
C ARG A 139 16.06 4.02 15.27
N ILE A 140 15.88 5.20 15.84
CA ILE A 140 15.49 5.42 17.24
C ILE A 140 14.35 6.43 17.23
N ASP A 141 13.21 6.07 17.82
CA ASP A 141 12.10 6.99 18.05
C ASP A 141 11.89 7.15 19.56
N ALA A 142 11.71 8.37 20.01
CA ALA A 142 11.37 8.69 21.38
C ALA A 142 10.06 9.49 21.44
N ARG A 143 9.16 9.10 22.33
CA ARG A 143 7.85 9.73 22.49
C ARG A 143 7.63 10.15 23.91
N ASN A 144 7.22 11.39 24.10
CA ASN A 144 6.73 11.85 25.39
C ASN A 144 5.19 11.77 25.39
N ILE A 145 4.67 10.66 25.90
CA ILE A 145 3.21 10.42 26.04
C ILE A 145 2.90 10.36 27.52
N GLU A 146 1.94 11.17 27.94
CA GLU A 146 1.40 11.15 29.28
C GLU A 146 0.85 9.76 29.65
N ASN A 147 1.11 9.33 30.89
CA ASN A 147 0.67 8.03 31.44
C ASN A 147 1.18 6.79 30.68
N TYR A 148 2.28 6.93 29.94
CA TYR A 148 2.90 5.80 29.27
C TYR A 148 3.70 4.96 30.28
N THR A 149 3.27 3.73 30.48
CA THR A 149 3.97 2.77 31.36
C THR A 149 4.91 1.93 30.49
N GLY A 150 6.22 2.17 30.62
CA GLY A 150 7.28 1.44 29.91
C GLY A 150 8.35 2.36 29.32
N ASP A 151 9.32 1.79 28.60
CA ASP A 151 10.36 2.54 27.92
C ASP A 151 9.75 3.26 26.68
N PRO A 152 9.73 4.60 26.60
CA PRO A 152 9.13 5.32 25.49
C PRO A 152 9.96 5.23 24.19
N VAL A 153 11.08 4.51 24.20
CA VAL A 153 12.02 4.45 23.09
C VAL A 153 11.75 3.21 22.21
N PHE A 154 11.51 3.47 20.94
CA PHE A 154 11.50 2.45 19.89
C PHE A 154 12.89 2.38 19.24
N VAL A 155 13.39 1.17 19.01
CA VAL A 155 14.69 0.95 18.34
C VAL A 155 14.49 -0.06 17.21
N GLN A 156 15.05 0.23 16.04
CA GLN A 156 15.01 -0.69 14.90
C GLN A 156 16.34 -0.66 14.15
N THR A 157 16.82 -1.84 13.77
CA THR A 157 17.97 -2.00 12.88
C THR A 157 17.57 -2.92 11.74
N ARG A 158 17.85 -2.51 10.52
CA ARG A 158 17.60 -3.30 9.30
C ARG A 158 18.89 -3.43 8.49
N TYR A 159 19.09 -4.61 7.94
CA TYR A 159 20.10 -4.88 6.92
C TYR A 159 19.41 -5.43 5.68
N LYS A 160 19.75 -4.88 4.52
CA LYS A 160 19.26 -5.34 3.21
C LYS A 160 20.43 -5.59 2.28
N PHE A 161 20.35 -6.69 1.57
CA PHE A 161 21.23 -7.09 0.49
C PHE A 161 20.41 -7.27 -0.77
N ASN A 162 20.80 -6.65 -1.86
CA ASN A 162 20.09 -6.76 -3.14
C ASN A 162 21.08 -6.80 -4.30
N TYR A 163 21.02 -7.89 -5.07
CA TYR A 163 21.71 -8.02 -6.34
C TYR A 163 20.69 -8.13 -7.48
N GLN A 164 20.51 -7.02 -8.22
CA GLN A 164 19.66 -6.92 -9.43
C GLN A 164 18.22 -7.47 -9.25
N ASN A 165 17.65 -7.39 -8.06
CA ASN A 165 16.38 -8.03 -7.69
C ASN A 165 16.33 -9.56 -7.91
N ARG A 166 17.46 -10.20 -8.24
CA ARG A 166 17.59 -11.64 -8.43
C ARG A 166 17.96 -12.39 -7.14
N VAL A 167 18.80 -11.79 -6.33
CA VAL A 167 19.17 -12.30 -4.99
C VAL A 167 18.92 -11.20 -3.98
N GLN A 168 18.03 -11.46 -3.05
CA GLN A 168 17.64 -10.52 -2.01
C GLN A 168 17.70 -11.22 -0.65
N PHE A 169 18.24 -10.52 0.32
CA PHE A 169 18.30 -10.98 1.70
C PHE A 169 18.07 -9.78 2.63
N GLY A 170 17.35 -9.98 3.72
CA GLY A 170 17.14 -8.92 4.71
C GLY A 170 16.97 -9.49 6.12
N ILE A 171 17.42 -8.70 7.09
CA ILE A 171 17.17 -8.91 8.52
C ILE A 171 16.62 -7.62 9.11
N ASN A 172 15.62 -7.75 9.97
CA ASN A 172 15.01 -6.66 10.69
C ASN A 172 14.93 -7.05 12.18
N LEU A 173 15.49 -6.20 13.03
CA LEU A 173 15.44 -6.31 14.48
C LEU A 173 14.72 -5.09 15.01
N ARG A 174 13.70 -5.27 15.84
CA ARG A 174 12.87 -4.20 16.38
C ARG A 174 12.56 -4.43 17.85
N ARG A 175 12.73 -3.38 18.66
CA ARG A 175 12.18 -3.29 20.01
C ARG A 175 11.05 -2.25 19.98
N PRO A 176 9.79 -2.65 20.17
CA PRO A 176 8.67 -1.71 20.20
C PRO A 176 8.78 -0.77 21.42
N ALA A 177 8.22 0.42 21.29
CA ALA A 177 8.07 1.31 22.43
C ALA A 177 7.17 0.66 23.49
N GLY A 178 7.53 0.78 24.78
CA GLY A 178 6.87 0.06 25.87
C GLY A 178 7.41 -1.33 26.16
N GLY A 179 8.17 -1.89 25.24
CA GLY A 179 8.79 -3.19 25.39
C GLY A 179 10.01 -3.16 26.30
N LYS A 180 10.26 -4.28 26.99
CA LYS A 180 11.50 -4.51 27.71
C LYS A 180 12.61 -4.90 26.71
N ALA A 181 13.86 -5.01 27.18
CA ALA A 181 14.97 -5.47 26.34
C ALA A 181 14.78 -6.90 25.80
N GLU A 182 14.02 -7.71 26.51
CA GLU A 182 13.66 -9.09 26.14
C GLU A 182 12.55 -9.17 25.07
N ASP A 183 11.78 -8.09 24.87
CA ASP A 183 10.71 -8.00 23.87
C ASP A 183 11.25 -7.68 22.46
N LEU A 184 12.43 -8.21 22.13
CA LEU A 184 13.04 -8.03 20.82
C LEU A 184 12.30 -8.86 19.76
N GLU A 185 11.66 -8.16 18.83
CA GLU A 185 11.07 -8.74 17.64
C GLU A 185 12.12 -8.87 16.52
N TYR A 186 12.13 -9.98 15.83
CA TYR A 186 13.06 -10.22 14.74
C TYR A 186 12.35 -10.85 13.54
N GLY A 187 12.85 -10.53 12.38
CA GLY A 187 12.38 -11.11 11.13
C GLY A 187 13.49 -11.09 10.08
N GLY A 188 13.36 -11.94 9.10
CA GLY A 188 14.29 -11.98 8.00
C GLY A 188 13.72 -12.73 6.83
N TYR A 189 14.29 -12.49 5.66
CA TYR A 189 13.90 -13.14 4.42
C TYR A 189 15.09 -13.41 3.52
N VAL A 190 14.95 -14.44 2.68
CA VAL A 190 15.77 -14.69 1.50
C VAL A 190 14.84 -14.84 0.31
N GLN A 191 15.11 -14.14 -0.78
CA GLN A 191 14.37 -14.29 -2.04
C GLN A 191 15.32 -14.45 -3.21
N LEU A 192 15.06 -15.46 -4.03
CA LEU A 192 15.77 -15.74 -5.28
C LEU A 192 14.77 -15.68 -6.43
N ASN A 193 15.10 -14.94 -7.48
CA ASN A 193 14.25 -14.76 -8.64
C ASN A 193 14.94 -15.17 -9.94
N ASN A 194 14.16 -15.70 -10.88
CA ASN A 194 14.60 -15.96 -12.24
C ASN A 194 15.80 -16.93 -12.38
N LEU A 195 15.67 -18.10 -11.74
CA LEU A 195 16.64 -19.18 -11.83
C LEU A 195 16.14 -20.27 -12.81
N GLY A 196 16.01 -19.94 -14.09
CA GLY A 196 15.50 -20.84 -15.12
C GLY A 196 14.02 -21.20 -14.91
N ILE A 197 13.74 -22.46 -14.59
CA ILE A 197 12.37 -22.94 -14.30
C ILE A 197 11.85 -22.35 -12.99
N VAL A 198 12.74 -22.13 -12.03
CA VAL A 198 12.39 -21.53 -10.74
C VAL A 198 12.22 -20.03 -10.90
N ARG A 199 10.97 -19.55 -10.86
CA ARG A 199 10.65 -18.13 -10.99
C ARG A 199 10.96 -17.36 -9.73
N THR A 200 10.57 -17.94 -8.59
CA THR A 200 10.77 -17.35 -7.27
C THR A 200 10.94 -18.45 -6.24
N VAL A 201 11.90 -18.28 -5.35
CA VAL A 201 11.98 -18.98 -4.07
C VAL A 201 12.05 -17.93 -2.98
N VAL A 202 11.26 -18.10 -1.94
CA VAL A 202 11.28 -17.23 -0.78
C VAL A 202 11.32 -18.09 0.49
N ALA A 203 12.11 -17.65 1.47
CA ALA A 203 12.20 -18.28 2.79
C ALA A 203 12.31 -17.22 3.89
N GLY A 204 11.82 -17.52 5.08
CA GLY A 204 11.69 -16.60 6.20
C GLY A 204 10.34 -15.88 6.18
N ASN A 205 10.35 -14.56 6.30
CA ASN A 205 9.14 -13.74 6.22
C ASN A 205 8.78 -13.48 4.76
N TYR A 206 7.55 -13.80 4.37
CA TYR A 206 7.11 -13.61 3.00
C TYR A 206 5.60 -13.34 2.91
N GLN A 207 5.17 -12.97 1.72
CA GLN A 207 3.78 -12.73 1.37
C GLN A 207 3.38 -13.56 0.16
N ALA A 208 2.08 -13.87 0.08
CA ALA A 208 1.45 -14.56 -1.03
C ALA A 208 0.14 -13.86 -1.41
N SER A 209 -0.08 -13.70 -2.71
CA SER A 209 -1.36 -13.19 -3.22
C SER A 209 -1.65 -13.85 -4.56
N PHE A 210 -2.90 -14.27 -4.76
CA PHE A 210 -3.34 -14.92 -5.99
C PHE A 210 -4.78 -14.51 -6.31
N GLY A 211 -5.07 -14.31 -7.61
CA GLY A 211 -6.41 -13.97 -8.08
C GLY A 211 -6.89 -12.60 -7.59
N GLN A 212 -8.14 -12.53 -7.14
CA GLN A 212 -8.73 -11.34 -6.52
C GLN A 212 -8.58 -11.32 -5.00
N GLY A 213 -7.89 -12.32 -4.44
CA GLY A 213 -7.59 -12.39 -3.02
C GLY A 213 -8.67 -13.04 -2.16
N LEU A 214 -9.58 -13.79 -2.75
CA LEU A 214 -10.57 -14.54 -1.97
C LEU A 214 -9.96 -15.72 -1.21
N VAL A 215 -8.88 -16.33 -1.74
CA VAL A 215 -8.19 -17.46 -1.09
C VAL A 215 -6.93 -16.99 -0.36
N PHE A 216 -6.01 -16.34 -1.07
CA PHE A 216 -4.78 -15.79 -0.50
C PHE A 216 -4.58 -14.35 -0.91
N ALA A 217 -4.50 -13.44 0.06
CA ALA A 217 -4.03 -12.10 -0.16
C ALA A 217 -3.55 -11.49 1.16
N ASN A 218 -2.27 -11.50 1.42
CA ASN A 218 -1.67 -10.73 2.49
C ASN A 218 -0.73 -9.63 1.97
N VAL A 219 -0.98 -9.19 0.74
CA VAL A 219 -0.29 -8.08 0.07
C VAL A 219 -1.22 -6.87 0.06
N PHE A 220 -0.66 -5.69 0.29
CA PHE A 220 -1.40 -4.43 0.22
C PHE A 220 -2.14 -4.27 -1.12
N HIS A 221 -3.34 -3.72 -1.09
CA HIS A 221 -4.09 -3.28 -2.27
C HIS A 221 -4.76 -1.91 -2.04
N THR A 222 -4.95 -1.15 -3.09
CA THR A 222 -5.44 0.24 -3.02
C THR A 222 -6.90 0.39 -2.59
N GLY A 223 -7.69 -0.66 -2.66
CA GLY A 223 -9.10 -0.61 -2.25
C GLY A 223 -9.91 0.49 -2.94
N LYS A 224 -10.76 1.17 -2.18
CA LYS A 224 -11.54 2.33 -2.63
C LYS A 224 -10.67 3.59 -2.52
N SER A 225 -10.10 4.03 -3.62
CA SER A 225 -9.17 5.16 -3.67
C SER A 225 -9.44 6.10 -4.84
N ALA A 226 -8.73 7.23 -4.91
CA ALA A 226 -8.76 8.14 -6.05
C ALA A 226 -8.20 7.51 -7.34
N TYR A 227 -7.43 6.43 -7.20
CA TYR A 227 -7.02 5.58 -8.32
C TYR A 227 -8.13 4.58 -8.65
N VAL A 228 -9.25 5.12 -9.10
CA VAL A 228 -10.52 4.40 -9.27
C VAL A 228 -10.38 3.14 -10.12
N LEU A 229 -9.59 3.20 -11.20
CA LEU A 229 -9.39 2.09 -12.12
C LEU A 229 -8.50 0.97 -11.55
N THR A 230 -7.85 1.19 -10.40
CA THR A 230 -7.05 0.15 -9.73
C THR A 230 -7.86 -0.71 -8.76
N ALA A 231 -9.15 -0.42 -8.56
CA ALA A 231 -10.02 -1.28 -7.77
C ALA A 231 -10.03 -2.70 -8.36
N GLY A 232 -9.89 -3.72 -7.52
CA GLY A 232 -9.72 -5.11 -7.95
C GLY A 232 -8.35 -5.46 -8.55
N ASN A 233 -7.38 -4.53 -8.61
CA ASN A 233 -6.01 -4.87 -8.95
C ASN A 233 -5.36 -5.66 -7.82
N ARG A 234 -4.63 -6.72 -8.20
CA ARG A 234 -3.87 -7.54 -7.29
C ARG A 234 -2.48 -7.80 -7.84
N VAL A 235 -1.55 -8.00 -6.95
CA VAL A 235 -0.20 -8.41 -7.30
C VAL A 235 -0.08 -9.89 -7.00
N ASP A 236 0.04 -10.68 -8.05
CA ASP A 236 0.14 -12.12 -7.93
C ASP A 236 1.54 -12.58 -7.56
N GLY A 237 1.59 -13.71 -6.84
CA GLY A 237 2.80 -14.47 -6.57
C GLY A 237 3.30 -14.40 -5.15
N LEU A 238 4.49 -14.96 -4.97
CA LEU A 238 5.23 -15.00 -3.71
C LEU A 238 6.26 -13.88 -3.70
N ARG A 239 6.44 -13.23 -2.55
CA ARG A 239 7.44 -12.18 -2.37
C ARG A 239 7.93 -12.08 -0.94
N LYS A 240 9.12 -11.54 -0.76
CA LYS A 240 9.69 -11.21 0.55
C LYS A 240 8.79 -10.28 1.35
N TYR A 241 8.87 -10.37 2.66
CA TYR A 241 8.26 -9.44 3.60
C TYR A 241 9.32 -8.88 4.55
N GLY A 242 9.53 -7.58 4.53
CA GLY A 242 10.62 -6.92 5.28
C GLY A 242 10.25 -6.48 6.69
N SER A 243 8.96 -6.44 7.04
CA SER A 243 8.50 -6.05 8.38
C SER A 243 8.47 -7.22 9.37
N VAL A 244 8.31 -6.90 10.65
CA VAL A 244 8.22 -7.87 11.77
C VAL A 244 6.87 -7.80 12.50
N ASP A 245 5.88 -7.11 11.95
CA ASP A 245 4.58 -6.85 12.57
C ASP A 245 3.59 -8.02 12.56
N GLY A 246 4.01 -9.19 12.08
CA GLY A 246 3.19 -10.42 12.08
C GLY A 246 2.16 -10.53 10.93
N ALA A 247 2.08 -9.54 10.03
CA ALA A 247 1.16 -9.61 8.87
C ALA A 247 1.67 -10.57 7.78
N GLY A 248 2.97 -10.87 7.75
CA GLY A 248 3.60 -11.81 6.83
C GLY A 248 3.38 -13.27 7.19
N LEU A 249 3.62 -14.15 6.21
CA LEU A 249 3.76 -15.59 6.41
C LEU A 249 5.20 -15.91 6.87
N HIS A 250 5.38 -16.94 7.69
CA HIS A 250 6.69 -17.38 8.18
C HIS A 250 6.98 -18.81 7.72
N GLY A 251 7.95 -19.00 6.82
CA GLY A 251 8.24 -20.32 6.28
C GLY A 251 8.94 -20.28 4.95
N ALA A 252 8.40 -20.96 3.95
CA ALA A 252 8.99 -20.99 2.62
C ALA A 252 7.94 -21.18 1.53
N GLY A 253 8.26 -20.68 0.34
CA GLY A 253 7.44 -20.87 -0.84
C GLY A 253 8.26 -20.84 -2.13
N THR A 254 7.75 -21.48 -3.18
CA THR A 254 8.39 -21.51 -4.48
C THR A 254 7.37 -21.38 -5.59
N THR A 255 7.77 -20.73 -6.68
CA THR A 255 7.02 -20.67 -7.93
C THR A 255 7.87 -21.26 -9.05
N LEU A 256 7.34 -22.28 -9.72
CA LEU A 256 7.95 -22.94 -10.88
C LEU A 256 7.18 -22.51 -12.13
N GLY A 257 7.89 -22.13 -13.19
CA GLY A 257 7.28 -21.63 -14.41
C GLY A 257 7.77 -22.35 -15.66
N TRP A 258 6.83 -22.76 -16.49
CA TRP A 258 7.08 -23.39 -17.78
C TRP A 258 6.47 -22.57 -18.92
N LYS A 259 7.18 -22.50 -20.02
CA LYS A 259 6.72 -21.87 -21.25
C LYS A 259 6.79 -22.87 -22.39
N ARG A 260 5.63 -23.10 -23.07
CA ARG A 260 5.56 -23.89 -24.28
C ARG A 260 4.73 -23.16 -25.33
N GLY A 261 5.41 -22.61 -26.32
CA GLY A 261 4.76 -21.76 -27.32
C GLY A 261 4.11 -20.53 -26.70
N LYS A 262 2.79 -20.40 -26.84
CA LYS A 262 1.99 -19.29 -26.30
C LYS A 262 1.39 -19.57 -24.92
N VAL A 263 1.63 -20.75 -24.38
CA VAL A 263 1.14 -21.15 -23.06
C VAL A 263 2.25 -20.95 -22.04
N HIS A 264 1.92 -20.26 -20.95
CA HIS A 264 2.76 -20.13 -19.77
C HIS A 264 2.00 -20.76 -18.60
N ILE A 265 2.67 -21.61 -17.84
CA ILE A 265 2.11 -22.25 -16.64
C ILE A 265 3.04 -21.92 -15.50
N ASP A 266 2.48 -21.38 -14.43
CA ASP A 266 3.18 -21.12 -13.18
C ASP A 266 2.51 -21.96 -12.08
N PHE A 267 3.30 -22.74 -11.36
CA PHE A 267 2.87 -23.49 -10.17
C PHE A 267 3.58 -22.94 -8.94
N SER A 268 2.81 -22.51 -7.97
CA SER A 268 3.31 -22.02 -6.69
C SER A 268 2.89 -22.97 -5.57
N ALA A 269 3.82 -23.25 -4.66
CA ALA A 269 3.55 -23.97 -3.42
C ALA A 269 4.16 -23.19 -2.26
N LEU A 270 3.47 -23.19 -1.13
CA LEU A 270 3.90 -22.43 0.05
C LEU A 270 3.53 -23.18 1.35
N TYR A 271 4.35 -22.94 2.35
CA TYR A 271 4.12 -23.39 3.72
C TYR A 271 4.50 -22.29 4.70
N SER A 272 3.63 -22.07 5.70
CA SER A 272 3.89 -21.12 6.78
C SER A 272 3.55 -21.75 8.13
N LEU A 273 4.34 -21.42 9.14
CA LEU A 273 4.10 -21.74 10.54
C LEU A 273 4.07 -20.43 11.34
N GLN A 274 2.94 -20.15 11.94
CA GLN A 274 2.71 -18.97 12.79
C GLN A 274 2.24 -19.41 14.18
N HIS A 275 2.37 -18.54 15.16
CA HIS A 275 1.79 -18.72 16.48
C HIS A 275 0.61 -17.75 16.66
N THR A 276 -0.55 -18.29 17.00
CA THR A 276 -1.75 -17.51 17.30
C THR A 276 -1.97 -17.52 18.81
N ARG A 277 -2.06 -16.33 19.42
CA ARG A 277 -2.27 -16.18 20.88
C ARG A 277 -1.26 -16.97 21.72
N ASP A 278 0.02 -16.83 21.39
CA ASP A 278 1.21 -17.35 22.09
C ASP A 278 1.32 -18.88 22.27
N THR A 279 0.25 -19.64 22.06
CA THR A 279 0.21 -21.07 22.33
C THR A 279 -0.24 -21.93 21.15
N VAL A 280 -1.14 -21.43 20.30
CA VAL A 280 -1.71 -22.20 19.19
C VAL A 280 -0.83 -22.08 17.96
N ARG A 281 -0.25 -23.19 17.52
CA ARG A 281 0.50 -23.26 16.26
C ARG A 281 -0.49 -23.27 15.09
N HIS A 282 -0.28 -22.39 14.12
CA HIS A 282 -1.07 -22.27 12.91
C HIS A 282 -0.20 -22.60 11.70
N HIS A 283 -0.46 -23.75 11.10
CA HIS A 283 0.18 -24.16 9.85
C HIS A 283 -0.72 -23.74 8.69
N VAL A 284 -0.11 -23.11 7.68
CA VAL A 284 -0.78 -22.73 6.44
C VAL A 284 -0.10 -23.43 5.29
N LEU A 285 -0.84 -24.23 4.55
CA LEU A 285 -0.41 -24.88 3.32
C LEU A 285 -1.15 -24.18 2.16
N GLY A 286 -0.43 -23.84 1.11
CA GLY A 286 -1.04 -23.18 -0.05
C GLY A 286 -0.46 -23.69 -1.36
N ALA A 287 -1.31 -23.75 -2.37
CA ALA A 287 -0.91 -24.04 -3.74
C ALA A 287 -1.70 -23.16 -4.73
N ASN A 288 -1.03 -22.73 -5.78
CA ASN A 288 -1.66 -22.04 -6.90
C ASN A 288 -1.14 -22.59 -8.23
N LEU A 289 -2.04 -22.82 -9.17
CA LEU A 289 -1.72 -23.15 -10.54
C LEU A 289 -2.32 -22.08 -11.45
N THR A 290 -1.46 -21.28 -12.09
CA THR A 290 -1.88 -20.23 -13.01
C THR A 290 -1.47 -20.59 -14.43
N MET A 291 -2.40 -20.55 -15.37
CA MET A 291 -2.19 -20.70 -16.80
C MET A 291 -2.46 -19.38 -17.51
N ARG A 292 -1.53 -18.94 -18.35
CA ARG A 292 -1.70 -17.79 -19.26
C ARG A 292 -1.61 -18.28 -20.71
N TYR A 293 -2.64 -17.98 -21.47
CA TYR A 293 -2.68 -18.25 -22.90
C TYR A 293 -3.11 -16.99 -23.64
N ARG A 294 -2.19 -16.37 -24.37
CA ARG A 294 -2.43 -15.07 -25.01
C ARG A 294 -2.93 -14.04 -24.00
N ARG A 295 -4.21 -13.64 -24.10
CA ARG A 295 -4.88 -12.62 -23.30
C ARG A 295 -5.71 -13.20 -22.15
N LEU A 296 -5.76 -14.52 -22.03
CA LEU A 296 -6.49 -15.23 -20.98
C LEU A 296 -5.54 -15.70 -19.90
N LYS A 297 -5.88 -15.40 -18.65
CA LYS A 297 -5.25 -15.93 -17.45
C LYS A 297 -6.31 -16.66 -16.64
N ILE A 298 -6.04 -17.88 -16.23
CA ILE A 298 -6.88 -18.68 -15.36
C ILE A 298 -6.00 -19.19 -14.22
N GLY A 299 -6.49 -19.11 -12.99
CA GLY A 299 -5.78 -19.58 -11.80
C GLY A 299 -6.68 -20.41 -10.90
N LEU A 300 -6.13 -21.51 -10.38
CA LEU A 300 -6.73 -22.32 -9.34
C LEU A 300 -5.87 -22.19 -8.09
N THR A 301 -6.47 -21.75 -6.96
CA THR A 301 -5.79 -21.56 -5.69
C THR A 301 -6.43 -22.43 -4.62
N ALA A 302 -5.63 -23.07 -3.80
CA ALA A 302 -6.07 -23.82 -2.64
C ALA A 302 -5.27 -23.44 -1.40
N ALA A 303 -5.93 -23.35 -0.26
CA ALA A 303 -5.35 -23.09 1.03
C ALA A 303 -5.88 -24.05 2.07
N GLU A 304 -5.01 -24.50 2.96
CA GLU A 304 -5.39 -25.29 4.14
C GLU A 304 -4.75 -24.68 5.39
N HIS A 305 -5.60 -24.39 6.38
CA HIS A 305 -5.21 -23.87 7.68
C HIS A 305 -5.39 -25.00 8.71
N LEU A 306 -4.31 -25.31 9.41
CA LEU A 306 -4.28 -26.35 10.45
C LEU A 306 -3.82 -25.71 11.76
N TYR A 307 -4.65 -25.74 12.76
CA TYR A 307 -4.37 -25.23 14.10
C TYR A 307 -4.07 -26.39 15.05
N SER A 308 -3.07 -26.25 15.92
CA SER A 308 -2.73 -27.29 16.91
C SER A 308 -3.84 -27.49 17.95
N ASP A 309 -4.73 -26.52 18.09
CA ASP A 309 -5.91 -26.59 18.93
C ASP A 309 -7.07 -25.85 18.27
N SER A 310 -8.30 -26.10 18.70
CA SER A 310 -9.48 -25.44 18.14
C SER A 310 -9.50 -23.95 18.46
N VAL A 311 -9.64 -23.14 17.43
CA VAL A 311 -9.73 -21.68 17.52
C VAL A 311 -11.18 -21.25 17.60
N TYR A 312 -11.47 -20.34 18.53
CA TYR A 312 -12.78 -19.75 18.74
C TYR A 312 -12.66 -18.24 18.87
N PRO A 313 -13.67 -17.45 18.47
CA PRO A 313 -13.73 -16.04 18.82
C PRO A 313 -13.62 -15.84 20.34
N TYR A 314 -12.93 -14.79 20.78
CA TYR A 314 -12.70 -14.51 22.22
C TYR A 314 -13.98 -14.46 23.05
N ARG A 315 -15.07 -13.93 22.46
CA ARG A 315 -16.44 -13.93 23.04
C ARG A 315 -17.44 -14.24 21.96
N ASP A 316 -18.48 -15.00 22.30
CA ASP A 316 -19.62 -15.21 21.41
C ASP A 316 -20.49 -13.96 21.37
N MET A 317 -20.49 -13.33 20.20
CA MET A 317 -21.24 -12.12 19.91
C MET A 317 -22.04 -12.32 18.63
N ARG A 318 -23.16 -11.62 18.48
CA ARG A 318 -24.01 -11.75 17.28
C ARG A 318 -23.26 -11.47 15.97
N TYR A 319 -22.30 -10.54 15.98
CA TYR A 319 -21.52 -10.18 14.80
C TYR A 319 -20.50 -11.23 14.35
N ASN A 320 -20.10 -12.15 15.23
CA ASN A 320 -19.10 -13.19 14.92
C ASN A 320 -19.71 -14.61 14.85
N ALA A 321 -21.03 -14.71 14.78
CA ALA A 321 -21.74 -16.00 14.75
C ALA A 321 -21.29 -16.92 13.60
N HIS A 322 -20.87 -16.33 12.49
CA HIS A 322 -20.44 -17.04 11.27
C HIS A 322 -18.93 -17.10 11.10
N TYR A 323 -18.14 -16.59 12.06
CA TYR A 323 -16.68 -16.66 11.99
C TYR A 323 -16.21 -18.10 12.12
N PHE A 324 -15.05 -18.38 11.57
CA PHE A 324 -14.43 -19.70 11.65
C PHE A 324 -14.28 -20.17 13.10
N ARG A 325 -14.62 -21.45 13.31
CA ARG A 325 -14.46 -22.17 14.58
C ARG A 325 -13.98 -23.58 14.26
N GLY A 326 -12.88 -23.99 14.90
CA GLY A 326 -12.33 -25.32 14.74
C GLY A 326 -10.81 -25.33 14.59
N SER A 327 -10.26 -26.48 14.27
CA SER A 327 -8.81 -26.70 14.10
C SER A 327 -8.38 -26.85 12.64
N ARG A 328 -9.31 -26.93 11.69
CA ARG A 328 -8.99 -27.11 10.27
C ARG A 328 -9.96 -26.31 9.39
N GLN A 329 -9.39 -25.57 8.43
CA GLN A 329 -10.16 -24.85 7.41
C GLN A 329 -9.53 -25.08 6.04
N ALA A 330 -10.34 -25.48 5.06
CA ALA A 330 -9.95 -25.55 3.66
C ALA A 330 -10.65 -24.44 2.87
N VAL A 331 -9.89 -23.81 1.95
CA VAL A 331 -10.39 -22.77 1.05
C VAL A 331 -9.90 -23.06 -0.35
N VAL A 332 -10.78 -23.01 -1.35
CA VAL A 332 -10.43 -23.23 -2.76
C VAL A 332 -11.10 -22.17 -3.61
N GLY A 333 -10.39 -21.64 -4.59
CA GLY A 333 -10.90 -20.61 -5.50
C GLY A 333 -10.41 -20.78 -6.94
N LEU A 334 -11.22 -20.34 -7.86
CA LEU A 334 -10.94 -20.27 -9.29
C LEU A 334 -11.03 -18.81 -9.72
N ASN A 335 -9.96 -18.28 -10.29
CA ASN A 335 -9.92 -16.92 -10.81
C ASN A 335 -9.65 -16.90 -12.31
N PHE A 336 -10.12 -15.86 -12.97
CA PHE A 336 -9.86 -15.61 -14.38
C PHE A 336 -9.62 -14.13 -14.65
N ARG A 337 -8.92 -13.85 -15.76
CA ARG A 337 -8.78 -12.53 -16.35
C ARG A 337 -8.69 -12.64 -17.86
N TYR A 338 -9.38 -11.76 -18.56
CA TYR A 338 -9.38 -11.72 -20.01
C TYR A 338 -9.32 -10.28 -20.51
N ASN A 339 -8.23 -9.93 -21.21
CA ASN A 339 -8.02 -8.62 -21.80
C ASN A 339 -8.33 -8.68 -23.31
N TYR A 340 -9.27 -7.86 -23.75
CA TYR A 340 -9.62 -7.78 -25.17
C TYR A 340 -9.94 -6.34 -25.61
N GLY A 341 -9.03 -5.76 -26.40
CA GLY A 341 -9.19 -4.40 -26.90
C GLY A 341 -9.30 -3.38 -25.76
N ILE A 342 -10.46 -2.76 -25.65
CA ILE A 342 -10.78 -1.77 -24.63
C ILE A 342 -11.32 -2.39 -23.31
N PHE A 343 -11.53 -3.71 -23.28
CA PHE A 343 -12.13 -4.43 -22.15
C PHE A 343 -11.08 -5.24 -21.39
N ASP A 344 -11.11 -5.16 -20.09
CA ASP A 344 -10.44 -6.06 -19.14
C ASP A 344 -11.52 -6.63 -18.22
N VAL A 345 -11.78 -7.92 -18.30
CA VAL A 345 -12.76 -8.64 -17.46
C VAL A 345 -12.01 -9.57 -16.55
N PHE A 346 -12.32 -9.52 -15.26
CA PHE A 346 -11.66 -10.32 -14.24
C PHE A 346 -12.65 -10.80 -13.18
N GLY A 347 -12.29 -11.86 -12.48
CA GLY A 347 -13.10 -12.33 -11.37
C GLY A 347 -12.50 -13.53 -10.66
N GLU A 348 -13.06 -13.82 -9.49
CA GLU A 348 -12.75 -15.00 -8.69
C GLU A 348 -14.01 -15.51 -8.01
N VAL A 349 -14.15 -16.83 -7.97
CA VAL A 349 -15.12 -17.52 -7.12
C VAL A 349 -14.34 -18.43 -6.18
N ALA A 350 -14.69 -18.38 -4.89
CA ALA A 350 -14.05 -19.21 -3.87
C ALA A 350 -15.07 -19.81 -2.91
N THR A 351 -14.67 -20.93 -2.30
CA THR A 351 -15.44 -21.55 -1.22
C THR A 351 -14.53 -21.79 -0.03
N ALA A 352 -15.04 -21.51 1.16
CA ALA A 352 -14.36 -21.71 2.44
C ALA A 352 -15.14 -22.68 3.30
N GLN A 353 -14.43 -23.69 3.84
CA GLN A 353 -15.00 -24.65 4.76
C GLN A 353 -14.98 -24.09 6.17
N ASN A 354 -16.14 -23.76 6.68
CA ASN A 354 -16.40 -23.43 8.08
C ASN A 354 -17.35 -24.48 8.66
N ARG A 355 -18.14 -24.12 9.65
CA ARG A 355 -19.25 -24.99 10.11
C ARG A 355 -20.19 -25.38 8.96
N HIS A 356 -20.38 -24.45 8.03
CA HIS A 356 -21.03 -24.65 6.73
C HIS A 356 -20.11 -24.12 5.63
N TRP A 357 -20.28 -24.62 4.42
CA TRP A 357 -19.57 -24.09 3.26
C TRP A 357 -20.05 -22.68 2.93
N GLY A 358 -19.10 -21.74 2.88
CA GLY A 358 -19.35 -20.38 2.45
C GLY A 358 -18.86 -20.15 1.03
N VAL A 359 -19.52 -19.26 0.30
CA VAL A 359 -19.15 -18.87 -1.07
C VAL A 359 -18.82 -17.39 -1.12
N GLY A 360 -17.68 -17.05 -1.75
CA GLY A 360 -17.27 -15.71 -2.12
C GLY A 360 -17.21 -15.58 -3.62
N LEU A 361 -17.67 -14.46 -4.16
CA LEU A 361 -17.60 -14.10 -5.58
C LEU A 361 -17.19 -12.64 -5.71
N GLU A 362 -16.23 -12.38 -6.57
CA GLU A 362 -15.88 -11.05 -7.06
C GLU A 362 -15.76 -11.10 -8.58
N VAL A 363 -16.42 -10.19 -9.28
CA VAL A 363 -16.33 -10.07 -10.75
C VAL A 363 -16.34 -8.60 -11.12
N GLY A 364 -15.45 -8.22 -12.03
CA GLY A 364 -15.35 -6.84 -12.48
C GLY A 364 -15.00 -6.73 -13.96
N SER A 365 -15.22 -5.55 -14.51
CA SER A 365 -14.82 -5.17 -15.84
C SER A 365 -14.31 -3.74 -15.87
N ARG A 366 -13.18 -3.53 -16.52
CA ARG A 366 -12.67 -2.20 -16.87
C ARG A 366 -12.85 -1.97 -18.35
N ILE A 367 -13.21 -0.75 -18.69
CA ILE A 367 -13.48 -0.34 -20.06
C ILE A 367 -12.74 0.97 -20.31
N MET A 368 -11.90 1.02 -21.32
CA MET A 368 -11.23 2.25 -21.78
C MET A 368 -11.73 2.60 -23.19
N PRO A 369 -12.91 3.23 -23.30
CA PRO A 369 -13.58 3.43 -24.60
C PRO A 369 -12.83 4.42 -25.50
N THR A 370 -12.07 5.32 -24.92
CA THR A 370 -11.24 6.28 -25.64
C THR A 370 -10.07 6.71 -24.76
N GLN A 371 -9.05 7.28 -25.38
CA GLN A 371 -7.92 7.86 -24.65
C GLN A 371 -8.41 8.87 -23.61
N GLY A 372 -7.98 8.70 -22.37
CA GLY A 372 -8.30 9.58 -21.27
C GLY A 372 -9.68 9.38 -20.63
N VAL A 373 -10.35 8.28 -20.92
CA VAL A 373 -11.60 7.90 -20.23
C VAL A 373 -11.51 6.42 -19.86
N GLY A 374 -11.57 6.13 -18.57
CA GLY A 374 -11.64 4.79 -18.03
C GLY A 374 -12.87 4.62 -17.14
N LEU A 375 -13.52 3.47 -17.26
CA LEU A 375 -14.66 3.07 -16.46
C LEU A 375 -14.37 1.74 -15.78
N ILE A 376 -14.92 1.52 -14.59
CA ILE A 376 -14.87 0.25 -13.89
C ILE A 376 -16.23 -0.08 -13.28
N LEU A 377 -16.60 -1.36 -13.41
CA LEU A 377 -17.71 -1.98 -12.72
C LEU A 377 -17.17 -3.16 -11.94
N LEU A 378 -17.52 -3.30 -10.65
CA LEU A 378 -17.13 -4.43 -9.82
C LEU A 378 -18.31 -4.84 -8.93
N TYR A 379 -18.70 -6.10 -9.03
CA TYR A 379 -19.69 -6.73 -8.18
C TYR A 379 -19.03 -7.71 -7.23
N ARG A 380 -19.48 -7.73 -5.97
CA ARG A 380 -19.01 -8.67 -4.96
C ARG A 380 -20.15 -9.26 -4.15
N TYR A 381 -20.01 -10.54 -3.84
CA TYR A 381 -20.91 -11.27 -2.97
C TYR A 381 -20.14 -12.22 -2.06
N TYR A 382 -20.30 -12.05 -0.76
CA TYR A 382 -19.73 -12.92 0.25
C TYR A 382 -20.86 -13.45 1.13
N SER A 383 -21.07 -14.75 1.10
CA SER A 383 -22.09 -15.39 1.94
C SER A 383 -21.73 -15.23 3.42
N PRO A 384 -22.69 -15.31 4.36
CA PRO A 384 -22.40 -15.18 5.80
C PRO A 384 -21.33 -16.16 6.30
N TRP A 385 -21.27 -17.36 5.74
CA TRP A 385 -20.32 -18.40 6.11
C TRP A 385 -18.97 -18.35 5.37
N PHE A 386 -18.78 -17.41 4.46
CA PHE A 386 -17.50 -17.20 3.78
C PHE A 386 -16.57 -16.39 4.68
N ASP A 387 -15.90 -17.04 5.62
CA ASP A 387 -14.89 -16.43 6.50
C ASP A 387 -13.56 -17.14 6.25
N ASN A 388 -12.61 -16.43 5.65
CA ASN A 388 -11.29 -16.92 5.30
C ASN A 388 -10.23 -16.07 5.99
N THR A 389 -9.35 -16.72 6.76
CA THR A 389 -8.31 -16.05 7.55
C THR A 389 -7.13 -15.49 6.71
N SER A 390 -6.93 -16.02 5.51
CA SER A 390 -5.88 -15.57 4.57
C SER A 390 -6.41 -14.76 3.39
N GLY A 391 -7.71 -14.55 3.31
CA GLY A 391 -8.33 -13.78 2.24
C GLY A 391 -8.38 -12.28 2.56
N TYR A 392 -8.08 -11.45 1.55
CA TYR A 392 -8.24 -10.00 1.60
C TYR A 392 -8.62 -9.48 0.22
N ALA A 393 -9.90 -9.46 -0.09
CA ALA A 393 -10.48 -9.04 -1.36
C ALA A 393 -11.15 -7.66 -1.24
N PHE A 394 -11.67 -7.14 -2.34
CA PHE A 394 -12.35 -5.84 -2.35
C PHE A 394 -13.63 -5.89 -1.52
N SER A 395 -13.67 -5.19 -0.40
CA SER A 395 -14.77 -5.24 0.57
C SER A 395 -14.91 -3.92 1.34
N GLU A 396 -16.06 -3.74 1.97
CA GLU A 396 -16.33 -2.60 2.86
C GLU A 396 -15.80 -2.85 4.28
N THR A 397 -15.62 -4.10 4.66
CA THR A 397 -15.16 -4.50 6.00
C THR A 397 -13.92 -5.36 5.91
N SER A 398 -13.13 -5.42 6.99
CA SER A 398 -11.90 -6.21 7.06
C SER A 398 -12.10 -7.72 6.96
N ARG A 399 -13.35 -8.21 7.13
CA ARG A 399 -13.69 -9.64 6.99
C ARG A 399 -14.58 -9.88 5.78
N LEU A 400 -14.21 -10.89 5.00
CA LEU A 400 -14.89 -11.28 3.76
C LEU A 400 -16.07 -12.20 4.06
N ASN A 401 -17.07 -11.71 4.79
CA ASN A 401 -18.29 -12.44 5.04
C ASN A 401 -19.49 -11.52 5.03
N ASP A 402 -20.66 -12.05 4.71
CA ASP A 402 -21.94 -11.35 4.80
C ASP A 402 -21.93 -9.96 4.15
N GLU A 403 -21.54 -9.91 2.86
CA GLU A 403 -21.47 -8.64 2.11
C GLU A 403 -21.93 -8.86 0.67
N ASN A 404 -22.79 -7.96 0.19
CA ASN A 404 -23.16 -7.86 -1.21
C ASN A 404 -22.98 -6.40 -1.62
N GLY A 405 -22.20 -6.12 -2.69
CA GLY A 405 -21.87 -4.76 -3.07
C GLY A 405 -21.64 -4.60 -4.57
N LEU A 406 -21.92 -3.38 -5.03
CA LEU A 406 -21.72 -2.94 -6.40
C LEU A 406 -20.92 -1.63 -6.40
N TYR A 407 -19.76 -1.67 -7.00
CA TYR A 407 -18.86 -0.52 -7.18
C TYR A 407 -18.85 -0.10 -8.64
N LEU A 408 -19.02 1.19 -8.87
CA LEU A 408 -18.93 1.85 -10.17
C LEU A 408 -17.92 2.96 -10.07
N GLY A 409 -17.03 3.08 -11.04
CA GLY A 409 -16.06 4.16 -11.04
C GLY A 409 -15.70 4.64 -12.43
N ALA A 410 -15.24 5.89 -12.52
CA ALA A 410 -14.78 6.52 -13.73
C ALA A 410 -13.56 7.41 -13.47
N GLU A 411 -12.63 7.42 -14.40
CA GLU A 411 -11.51 8.33 -14.44
C GLU A 411 -11.47 9.04 -15.79
N ILE A 412 -11.39 10.38 -15.77
CA ILE A 412 -11.39 11.22 -16.97
C ILE A 412 -10.16 12.12 -16.90
N THR A 413 -9.24 11.94 -17.86
CA THR A 413 -8.00 12.73 -18.02
C THR A 413 -7.94 13.41 -19.38
N ARG A 414 -8.98 13.26 -20.20
CA ARG A 414 -9.07 13.85 -21.55
C ARG A 414 -9.08 15.38 -21.55
N LEU A 415 -9.55 15.99 -20.48
CA LEU A 415 -9.56 17.45 -20.34
C LEU A 415 -8.16 17.93 -20.02
N ARG A 416 -7.65 18.85 -20.83
CA ARG A 416 -6.29 19.39 -20.67
C ARG A 416 -6.09 19.94 -19.24
N HIS A 417 -5.05 19.49 -18.57
CA HIS A 417 -4.68 19.88 -17.19
C HIS A 417 -5.60 19.34 -16.08
N TRP A 418 -6.68 18.63 -16.40
CA TRP A 418 -7.62 18.10 -15.43
C TRP A 418 -7.57 16.58 -15.37
N ARG A 419 -7.61 16.03 -14.17
CA ARG A 419 -7.97 14.64 -13.88
C ARG A 419 -9.20 14.64 -12.99
N TRP A 420 -10.19 13.87 -13.36
CA TRP A 420 -11.39 13.62 -12.58
C TRP A 420 -11.46 12.15 -12.25
N SER A 421 -11.65 11.84 -10.97
CA SER A 421 -11.86 10.50 -10.47
C SER A 421 -13.14 10.47 -9.67
N VAL A 422 -14.07 9.60 -10.03
CA VAL A 422 -15.35 9.47 -9.33
C VAL A 422 -15.67 8.00 -9.13
N TYR A 423 -16.17 7.67 -7.95
CA TYR A 423 -16.78 6.37 -7.72
C TYR A 423 -18.01 6.45 -6.84
N GLY A 424 -18.87 5.45 -6.98
CA GLY A 424 -19.96 5.12 -6.07
C GLY A 424 -19.94 3.63 -5.76
N ASP A 425 -20.09 3.29 -4.50
CA ASP A 425 -20.19 1.92 -4.00
C ASP A 425 -21.43 1.79 -3.12
N VAL A 426 -22.29 0.84 -3.45
CA VAL A 426 -23.47 0.51 -2.65
C VAL A 426 -23.29 -0.88 -2.12
N PHE A 427 -23.47 -1.07 -0.82
CA PHE A 427 -23.26 -2.35 -0.17
C PHE A 427 -24.35 -2.67 0.86
N ARG A 428 -24.60 -3.95 1.04
CA ARG A 428 -25.60 -4.48 1.97
C ARG A 428 -25.00 -5.60 2.81
N PHE A 429 -25.33 -5.60 4.09
CA PHE A 429 -25.09 -6.70 5.03
C PHE A 429 -26.43 -7.32 5.43
N ALA A 430 -26.52 -8.64 5.34
CA ALA A 430 -27.76 -9.35 5.73
C ALA A 430 -27.83 -9.55 7.25
N GLY A 431 -26.68 -9.75 7.89
CA GLY A 431 -26.53 -9.94 9.34
C GLY A 431 -25.86 -8.76 10.04
N VAL A 432 -25.70 -8.91 11.35
CA VAL A 432 -24.97 -7.96 12.21
C VAL A 432 -23.47 -8.15 12.00
N LYS A 433 -22.70 -7.07 11.87
CA LYS A 433 -21.24 -7.09 11.78
C LYS A 433 -20.61 -6.21 12.88
N TYR A 434 -19.30 -6.35 13.09
CA TYR A 434 -18.60 -5.49 14.02
C TYR A 434 -18.75 -4.01 13.63
N GLY A 435 -19.19 -3.17 14.55
CA GLY A 435 -19.51 -1.77 14.30
C GLY A 435 -20.80 -1.51 13.49
N ILE A 436 -21.58 -2.56 13.15
CA ILE A 436 -22.84 -2.47 12.42
C ILE A 436 -23.90 -3.28 13.21
N PRO A 437 -24.55 -2.67 14.20
CA PRO A 437 -25.46 -3.39 15.12
C PRO A 437 -26.83 -3.69 14.52
N TYR A 438 -27.13 -3.18 13.33
CA TYR A 438 -28.42 -3.32 12.66
C TYR A 438 -28.33 -4.33 11.51
N ALA A 439 -29.36 -5.17 11.35
CA ALA A 439 -29.48 -6.14 10.27
C ALA A 439 -30.95 -6.23 9.78
N PRO A 440 -31.19 -6.26 8.48
CA PRO A 440 -30.24 -5.97 7.41
C PRO A 440 -29.84 -4.49 7.37
N SER A 441 -28.66 -4.21 6.87
CA SER A 441 -28.20 -2.82 6.71
C SER A 441 -27.71 -2.54 5.29
N LEU A 442 -28.04 -1.37 4.79
CA LEU A 442 -27.59 -0.80 3.52
C LEU A 442 -26.63 0.34 3.83
N GLY A 443 -25.59 0.49 3.02
CA GLY A 443 -24.68 1.61 3.09
C GLY A 443 -24.21 2.02 1.71
N TYR A 444 -23.61 3.20 1.62
CA TYR A 444 -22.97 3.70 0.41
C TYR A 444 -21.67 4.44 0.72
N ASP A 445 -20.80 4.50 -0.27
CA ASP A 445 -19.56 5.27 -0.23
C ASP A 445 -19.34 5.88 -1.62
N ALA A 446 -19.26 7.19 -1.70
CA ALA A 446 -19.08 7.92 -2.94
C ALA A 446 -17.94 8.93 -2.81
N LEU A 447 -17.11 9.03 -3.85
CA LEU A 447 -15.98 9.94 -3.90
C LEU A 447 -15.96 10.67 -5.24
N LEU A 448 -15.68 11.97 -5.16
CA LEU A 448 -15.29 12.81 -6.29
C LEU A 448 -13.94 13.44 -5.97
N GLU A 449 -12.94 13.19 -6.80
CA GLU A 449 -11.67 13.89 -6.76
C GLU A 449 -11.39 14.57 -8.08
N THR A 450 -10.93 15.80 -8.02
CA THR A 450 -10.47 16.54 -9.17
C THR A 450 -9.08 17.11 -8.92
N ALA A 451 -8.17 16.86 -9.84
CA ALA A 451 -6.82 17.41 -9.83
C ALA A 451 -6.65 18.36 -11.04
N PHE A 452 -6.19 19.57 -10.77
CA PHE A 452 -5.88 20.56 -11.79
C PHE A 452 -4.39 20.89 -11.77
N GLN A 453 -3.69 20.63 -12.87
CA GLN A 453 -2.27 20.88 -13.03
C GLN A 453 -1.99 21.65 -14.32
N PRO A 454 -2.06 23.00 -14.31
CA PRO A 454 -1.86 23.81 -15.51
C PRO A 454 -0.42 23.77 -16.03
N ASN A 455 0.56 23.56 -15.14
CA ASN A 455 1.98 23.46 -15.47
C ASN A 455 2.73 22.57 -14.44
N ARG A 456 4.06 22.53 -14.51
CA ARG A 456 4.90 21.74 -13.59
C ARG A 456 5.06 22.35 -12.19
N ILE A 457 4.71 23.61 -12.03
CA ILE A 457 4.92 24.40 -10.80
C ILE A 457 3.73 24.28 -9.85
N TRP A 458 2.51 24.18 -10.39
CA TRP A 458 1.26 24.24 -9.64
C TRP A 458 0.47 22.94 -9.76
N ASN A 459 -0.10 22.52 -8.65
CA ASN A 459 -1.07 21.43 -8.60
C ASN A 459 -2.14 21.75 -7.54
N MET A 460 -3.39 21.57 -7.88
CA MET A 460 -4.55 21.75 -6.99
C MET A 460 -5.38 20.47 -7.00
N ASN A 461 -5.76 20.00 -5.83
CA ASN A 461 -6.66 18.85 -5.66
C ASN A 461 -7.84 19.25 -4.81
N LEU A 462 -9.04 18.88 -5.24
CA LEU A 462 -10.26 18.92 -4.44
C LEU A 462 -10.82 17.51 -4.35
N ARG A 463 -11.06 17.05 -3.13
CA ARG A 463 -11.69 15.76 -2.84
C ARG A 463 -12.95 15.96 -2.01
N LEU A 464 -14.03 15.34 -2.45
CA LEU A 464 -15.28 15.26 -1.74
C LEU A 464 -15.66 13.80 -1.57
N ARG A 465 -16.01 13.37 -0.36
CA ARG A 465 -16.45 12.02 -0.06
C ARG A 465 -17.70 12.04 0.81
N ALA A 466 -18.65 11.19 0.48
CA ALA A 466 -19.86 10.97 1.26
C ALA A 466 -19.98 9.46 1.52
N ARG A 467 -20.10 9.07 2.79
CA ARG A 467 -20.25 7.68 3.19
C ARG A 467 -21.31 7.53 4.24
N GLU A 468 -22.18 6.55 4.05
CA GLU A 468 -23.12 6.14 5.08
C GLU A 468 -22.94 4.66 5.40
N LYS A 469 -22.79 4.36 6.68
CA LYS A 469 -22.65 3.01 7.20
C LYS A 469 -23.27 2.93 8.58
N ALA A 470 -24.12 1.92 8.80
CA ALA A 470 -24.79 1.72 10.09
C ALA A 470 -25.61 2.95 10.55
N LYS A 471 -26.30 3.61 9.64
CA LYS A 471 -27.06 4.84 9.89
C LYS A 471 -26.21 6.03 10.38
N ARG A 472 -24.94 6.00 10.12
CA ARG A 472 -24.02 7.11 10.38
C ARG A 472 -23.45 7.61 9.06
N GLY A 473 -23.78 8.87 8.75
CA GLY A 473 -23.25 9.58 7.60
C GLY A 473 -21.93 10.28 7.96
N THR A 474 -20.96 10.22 7.07
CA THR A 474 -19.69 10.97 7.16
C THR A 474 -19.46 11.67 5.85
N TYR A 475 -19.30 12.99 5.89
CA TYR A 475 -19.06 13.84 4.74
C TYR A 475 -17.72 14.51 4.90
N HIS A 476 -16.87 14.38 3.91
CA HIS A 476 -15.48 14.82 3.91
C HIS A 476 -15.22 15.78 2.76
N ALA A 477 -14.56 16.89 3.00
CA ALA A 477 -14.08 17.80 1.99
C ALA A 477 -12.61 18.14 2.25
N ARG A 478 -11.75 17.98 1.24
CA ARG A 478 -10.34 18.32 1.30
C ARG A 478 -9.93 19.12 0.08
N TYR A 479 -9.26 20.23 0.31
CA TYR A 479 -8.61 21.03 -0.71
C TYR A 479 -7.11 21.05 -0.44
N GLN A 480 -6.30 20.81 -1.47
CA GLN A 480 -4.85 20.83 -1.41
C GLN A 480 -4.29 21.67 -2.56
N PHE A 481 -3.37 22.56 -2.22
CA PHE A 481 -2.60 23.36 -3.16
C PHE A 481 -1.11 23.04 -2.99
N ASN A 482 -0.44 22.72 -4.08
CA ASN A 482 1.00 22.49 -4.13
C ASN A 482 1.64 23.47 -5.10
N TRP A 483 2.75 24.06 -4.68
CA TRP A 483 3.63 24.89 -5.49
C TRP A 483 5.06 24.41 -5.35
N SER A 484 5.81 24.26 -6.47
CA SER A 484 7.17 23.74 -6.47
C SER A 484 8.00 24.49 -7.49
N ASN A 485 9.07 25.16 -7.05
CA ASN A 485 9.99 25.88 -7.91
C ASN A 485 11.39 26.04 -7.26
N GLU A 486 12.48 25.79 -8.00
CA GLU A 486 13.87 26.06 -7.62
C GLU A 486 14.27 25.59 -6.21
N GLY A 487 13.93 24.35 -5.86
CA GLY A 487 14.25 23.76 -4.55
C GLY A 487 13.22 24.06 -3.46
N TRP A 488 12.34 25.02 -3.65
CA TRP A 488 11.21 25.29 -2.78
C TRP A 488 10.01 24.44 -3.12
N ARG A 489 9.32 23.96 -2.09
CA ARG A 489 8.01 23.34 -2.21
C ARG A 489 7.11 23.84 -1.09
N LEU A 490 5.94 24.30 -1.49
CA LEU A 490 4.87 24.70 -0.57
C LEU A 490 3.67 23.78 -0.77
N ARG A 491 3.08 23.31 0.33
CA ARG A 491 1.82 22.57 0.31
C ARG A 491 0.89 23.15 1.35
N THR A 492 -0.26 23.62 0.92
CA THR A 492 -1.35 24.05 1.79
C THR A 492 -2.47 23.03 1.68
N GLN A 493 -2.99 22.54 2.80
CA GLN A 493 -4.16 21.68 2.81
C GLN A 493 -5.16 22.18 3.84
N ALA A 494 -6.41 22.21 3.43
CA ALA A 494 -7.56 22.44 4.30
C ALA A 494 -8.49 21.23 4.19
N GLU A 495 -8.94 20.72 5.32
CA GLU A 495 -9.79 19.56 5.42
C GLU A 495 -10.89 19.77 6.45
N ALA A 496 -12.09 19.33 6.12
CA ALA A 496 -13.24 19.38 7.02
C ALA A 496 -14.04 18.09 6.90
N ASN A 497 -14.59 17.64 7.99
CA ASN A 497 -15.54 16.55 8.02
C ASN A 497 -16.78 16.89 8.86
N ILE A 498 -17.90 16.32 8.46
CA ILE A 498 -19.17 16.39 9.18
C ILE A 498 -19.64 14.94 9.39
N VAL A 499 -19.98 14.62 10.61
CA VAL A 499 -20.53 13.31 10.97
C VAL A 499 -21.96 13.52 11.49
N CYS A 500 -22.90 12.81 10.84
CA CYS A 500 -24.27 12.68 11.29
C CYS A 500 -24.43 11.30 11.93
N ASP A 501 -24.72 11.24 13.22
CA ASP A 501 -24.90 9.98 13.94
C ASP A 501 -26.29 9.36 13.70
N SER A 502 -26.52 8.16 14.24
CA SER A 502 -27.81 7.45 14.12
C SER A 502 -29.01 8.16 14.77
N THR A 503 -28.77 9.19 15.56
CA THR A 503 -29.77 10.04 16.22
C THR A 503 -29.91 11.41 15.54
N HIS A 504 -29.30 11.57 14.36
CA HIS A 504 -29.25 12.81 13.56
C HIS A 504 -28.50 13.98 14.22
N ASN A 505 -27.68 13.72 15.24
CA ASN A 505 -26.80 14.75 15.78
C ASN A 505 -25.64 15.00 14.83
N LEU A 506 -25.38 16.26 14.56
CA LEU A 506 -24.27 16.71 13.72
C LEU A 506 -23.07 17.07 14.58
N SER A 507 -21.93 16.58 14.18
CA SER A 507 -20.63 16.99 14.70
C SER A 507 -19.69 17.30 13.55
N TRP A 508 -18.71 18.17 13.76
CA TRP A 508 -17.77 18.59 12.73
C TRP A 508 -16.33 18.58 13.24
N GLY A 509 -15.39 18.47 12.32
CA GLY A 509 -13.97 18.64 12.55
C GLY A 509 -13.33 19.35 11.37
N ALA A 510 -12.30 20.14 11.63
CA ALA A 510 -11.53 20.83 10.61
C ALA A 510 -10.04 20.85 10.95
N SER A 511 -9.23 20.87 9.91
CA SER A 511 -7.77 20.99 10.02
C SER A 511 -7.23 21.77 8.83
N VAL A 512 -6.27 22.66 9.09
CA VAL A 512 -5.53 23.38 8.05
C VAL A 512 -4.05 23.25 8.36
N TYR A 513 -3.25 22.94 7.34
CA TYR A 513 -1.80 22.95 7.50
C TYR A 513 -1.07 23.60 6.32
N GLN A 514 0.13 24.09 6.60
CA GLN A 514 1.10 24.60 5.64
C GLN A 514 2.41 23.84 5.80
N ASP A 515 2.85 23.20 4.72
CA ASP A 515 4.20 22.66 4.58
C ASP A 515 5.07 23.65 3.81
N VAL A 516 6.28 23.81 4.27
CA VAL A 516 7.35 24.53 3.59
C VAL A 516 8.57 23.62 3.55
N GLN A 517 9.01 23.27 2.36
CA GLN A 517 10.22 22.47 2.15
C GLN A 517 11.21 23.24 1.31
N TYR A 518 12.50 23.14 1.67
CA TYR A 518 13.59 23.66 0.88
C TYR A 518 14.70 22.62 0.72
N SER A 519 15.09 22.39 -0.53
CA SER A 519 16.22 21.52 -0.89
C SER A 519 17.40 22.39 -1.34
N PHE A 520 18.49 22.34 -0.60
CA PHE A 520 19.67 23.15 -0.87
C PHE A 520 20.40 22.62 -2.12
N SER A 521 20.81 23.53 -3.01
CA SER A 521 21.56 23.17 -4.22
C SER A 521 23.04 22.91 -3.96
N SER A 522 23.63 23.57 -2.95
CA SER A 522 25.05 23.49 -2.63
C SER A 522 25.41 22.36 -1.66
N VAL A 523 24.45 21.91 -0.87
CA VAL A 523 24.60 20.83 0.13
C VAL A 523 23.44 19.85 -0.05
N PRO A 524 23.66 18.53 -0.02
CA PRO A 524 22.58 17.55 -0.16
C PRO A 524 21.75 17.48 1.14
N LEU A 525 21.10 18.59 1.46
CA LEU A 525 20.27 18.81 2.64
C LEU A 525 18.87 19.25 2.20
N THR A 526 17.86 18.66 2.78
CA THR A 526 16.46 19.07 2.64
C THR A 526 15.89 19.32 4.01
N LEU A 527 15.26 20.47 4.19
CA LEU A 527 14.52 20.84 5.39
C LEU A 527 13.04 20.96 5.04
N GLN A 528 12.18 20.47 5.92
CA GLN A 528 10.75 20.63 5.81
C GLN A 528 10.16 20.99 7.17
N VAL A 529 9.25 21.96 7.16
CA VAL A 529 8.49 22.41 8.32
C VAL A 529 7.02 22.32 8.00
N ARG A 530 6.21 21.76 8.90
CA ARG A 530 4.76 21.85 8.89
C ARG A 530 4.27 22.64 10.08
N LEU A 531 3.28 23.49 9.83
CA LEU A 531 2.45 24.11 10.86
C LEU A 531 1.00 23.73 10.57
N GLN A 532 0.30 23.22 11.58
CA GLN A 532 -1.06 22.73 11.48
C GLN A 532 -1.91 23.26 12.63
N GLY A 533 -3.11 23.72 12.33
CA GLY A 533 -4.16 24.01 13.30
C GLY A 533 -5.32 23.03 13.12
N PHE A 534 -5.98 22.64 14.21
CA PHE A 534 -7.11 21.72 14.16
C PHE A 534 -8.14 21.97 15.25
N ASP A 535 -9.41 21.68 14.92
CA ASP A 535 -10.52 21.58 15.86
C ASP A 535 -11.39 20.38 15.47
N ALA A 536 -11.28 19.27 16.20
CA ALA A 536 -12.00 18.02 15.98
C ALA A 536 -12.36 17.41 17.35
N ARG A 537 -13.33 18.00 18.04
CA ARG A 537 -13.63 17.72 19.45
C ARG A 537 -14.29 16.37 19.71
N HIS A 538 -14.87 15.75 18.69
CA HIS A 538 -15.45 14.42 18.78
C HIS A 538 -14.54 13.39 18.12
N TRP A 539 -14.34 12.24 18.78
CA TRP A 539 -13.52 11.15 18.22
C TRP A 539 -13.96 10.71 16.83
N ASN A 540 -15.25 10.79 16.54
CA ASN A 540 -15.79 10.46 15.22
C ASN A 540 -15.38 11.45 14.12
N ASN A 541 -14.95 12.65 14.49
CA ASN A 541 -14.52 13.73 13.59
C ASN A 541 -13.00 13.86 13.51
N ARG A 542 -12.23 12.92 14.08
CA ARG A 542 -10.78 12.94 13.94
C ARG A 542 -10.37 12.96 12.48
N ILE A 543 -9.31 13.69 12.19
CA ILE A 543 -8.77 13.87 10.85
C ILE A 543 -7.43 13.17 10.78
N TYR A 544 -7.18 12.47 9.70
CA TYR A 544 -5.93 11.77 9.46
C TYR A 544 -5.15 12.50 8.37
N ASN A 545 -4.01 13.06 8.73
CA ASN A 545 -3.13 13.74 7.77
C ASN A 545 -1.80 12.98 7.65
N TYR A 546 -1.43 12.66 6.42
CA TYR A 546 -0.10 12.11 6.17
C TYR A 546 0.97 13.13 6.53
N GLU A 547 1.98 12.71 7.26
CA GLU A 547 3.15 13.50 7.63
C GLU A 547 4.42 12.82 7.09
N ASN A 548 5.29 13.63 6.49
CA ASN A 548 6.61 13.13 6.11
C ASN A 548 7.41 12.74 7.36
N ASP A 549 8.02 11.56 7.32
CA ASP A 549 8.80 11.00 8.41
C ASP A 549 10.23 10.67 7.96
N VAL A 550 11.03 10.11 8.87
CA VAL A 550 12.32 9.51 8.52
C VAL A 550 12.11 8.35 7.54
N LEU A 551 13.15 7.93 6.86
CA LEU A 551 13.07 6.83 5.90
C LEU A 551 12.53 5.57 6.61
N TYR A 552 11.63 4.84 5.97
CA TYR A 552 10.90 3.70 6.56
C TYR A 552 10.09 4.03 7.83
N GLY A 553 9.94 5.32 8.15
CA GLY A 553 9.00 5.80 9.13
C GLY A 553 7.68 6.13 8.45
N PHE A 554 6.58 5.78 9.10
CA PHE A 554 5.26 6.08 8.62
C PHE A 554 4.48 6.84 9.71
N SER A 555 3.92 7.99 9.36
CA SER A 555 3.16 8.79 10.31
C SER A 555 1.88 9.32 9.68
N ILE A 556 0.75 8.80 10.16
CA ILE A 556 -0.57 9.39 9.91
C ILE A 556 -1.23 9.60 11.28
N PRO A 557 -0.88 10.66 12.00
CA PRO A 557 -1.50 10.92 13.28
C PRO A 557 -2.98 11.22 13.11
N ALA A 558 -3.80 10.62 13.97
CA ALA A 558 -5.17 11.04 14.16
C ALA A 558 -5.17 12.38 14.89
N VAL A 559 -5.53 13.43 14.20
CA VAL A 559 -5.70 14.76 14.78
C VAL A 559 -7.07 14.79 15.46
N TYR A 560 -7.07 14.94 16.79
CA TYR A 560 -8.26 14.89 17.63
C TYR A 560 -8.14 15.92 18.76
N GLY A 561 -9.22 16.57 19.11
CA GLY A 561 -9.26 17.65 20.08
C GLY A 561 -9.18 19.02 19.43
N GLN A 562 -8.67 20.00 20.15
CA GLN A 562 -8.46 21.37 19.68
C GLN A 562 -7.03 21.80 19.99
N GLY A 563 -6.30 22.26 18.97
CA GLY A 563 -4.91 22.66 19.17
C GLY A 563 -4.15 22.94 17.89
N GLY A 564 -2.83 22.91 18.02
CA GLY A 564 -1.88 23.04 16.93
C GLY A 564 -0.86 21.89 16.95
N ARG A 565 -0.31 21.60 15.78
CA ARG A 565 0.77 20.63 15.60
C ARG A 565 1.83 21.21 14.68
N ALA A 566 3.07 21.01 15.03
CA ALA A 566 4.20 21.41 14.19
C ALA A 566 5.18 20.25 14.06
N TYR A 567 5.89 20.16 12.94
CA TYR A 567 7.07 19.31 12.83
C TYR A 567 8.17 19.96 11.99
N LEU A 568 9.41 19.59 12.34
CA LEU A 568 10.61 19.82 11.55
C LEU A 568 11.14 18.46 11.08
N ASN A 569 11.37 18.32 9.79
CA ASN A 569 11.99 17.14 9.19
C ASN A 569 13.26 17.55 8.44
N LEU A 570 14.37 16.87 8.73
CA LEU A 570 15.69 17.10 8.15
C LEU A 570 16.12 15.81 7.45
N ARG A 571 16.56 15.93 6.21
CA ARG A 571 17.21 14.88 5.42
C ARG A 571 18.57 15.39 4.98
N TRP A 572 19.64 14.75 5.39
CA TRP A 572 21.00 15.14 5.07
C TRP A 572 21.82 13.94 4.58
N GLN A 573 22.25 13.99 3.33
CA GLN A 573 23.20 13.03 2.79
C GLN A 573 24.62 13.53 3.12
N ILE A 574 25.18 13.12 4.26
CA ILE A 574 26.47 13.58 4.77
C ILE A 574 27.59 13.27 3.78
N ILE A 575 27.62 12.02 3.31
CA ILE A 575 28.49 11.55 2.20
C ILE A 575 27.66 10.63 1.31
N LYS A 576 28.16 10.22 0.15
CA LYS A 576 27.42 9.34 -0.77
C LYS A 576 26.87 8.07 -0.12
N GLN A 577 27.57 7.54 0.87
CA GLN A 577 27.23 6.30 1.57
C GLN A 577 26.43 6.50 2.85
N LEU A 578 26.39 7.70 3.43
CA LEU A 578 25.79 7.93 4.74
C LEU A 578 24.76 9.05 4.72
N GLY A 579 23.53 8.71 5.05
CA GLY A 579 22.40 9.64 5.19
C GLY A 579 21.90 9.71 6.64
N LEU A 580 21.59 10.92 7.08
CA LEU A 580 20.96 11.23 8.36
C LEU A 580 19.55 11.77 8.12
N TYR A 581 18.59 11.26 8.87
CA TYR A 581 17.20 11.68 8.87
C TYR A 581 16.81 12.00 10.30
N LEU A 582 16.24 13.17 10.53
CA LEU A 582 15.75 13.60 11.83
C LEU A 582 14.37 14.21 11.66
N ARG A 583 13.46 13.83 12.54
CA ARG A 583 12.16 14.45 12.67
C ARG A 583 11.89 14.79 14.11
N VAL A 584 11.41 16.00 14.36
CA VAL A 584 10.91 16.44 15.65
C VAL A 584 9.51 16.98 15.44
N SER A 585 8.54 16.47 16.16
CA SER A 585 7.15 16.94 16.07
C SER A 585 6.58 17.22 17.44
N GLU A 586 5.73 18.23 17.52
CA GLU A 586 5.06 18.62 18.74
C GLU A 586 3.58 18.93 18.48
N THR A 587 2.72 18.43 19.35
CA THR A 587 1.29 18.75 19.37
C THR A 587 1.01 19.52 20.64
N VAL A 588 0.36 20.68 20.52
CA VAL A 588 -0.03 21.54 21.64
C VAL A 588 -1.55 21.64 21.65
N TYR A 589 -2.17 21.21 22.74
CA TYR A 589 -3.62 21.30 22.91
C TYR A 589 -4.04 22.65 23.52
N SER A 590 -5.20 23.17 23.11
CA SER A 590 -5.75 24.41 23.68
C SER A 590 -6.06 24.25 25.18
N ARG A 591 -5.95 25.32 25.95
CA ARG A 591 -6.29 25.32 27.36
C ARG A 591 -7.71 24.85 27.64
N VAL A 592 -8.66 25.24 26.79
CA VAL A 592 -10.06 24.80 26.89
C VAL A 592 -10.19 23.29 26.77
N TRP A 593 -9.49 22.69 25.81
CA TRP A 593 -9.47 21.23 25.61
C TRP A 593 -8.81 20.51 26.78
N GLN A 594 -7.67 21.00 27.27
CA GLN A 594 -6.94 20.45 28.41
C GLN A 594 -7.80 20.40 29.67
N THR A 595 -8.45 21.53 30.01
CA THR A 595 -9.30 21.62 31.20
C THR A 595 -10.50 20.68 31.10
N ALA A 596 -11.15 20.62 29.93
CA ALA A 596 -12.32 19.77 29.70
C ALA A 596 -12.01 18.27 29.80
N HIS A 597 -10.77 17.85 29.50
CA HIS A 597 -10.36 16.44 29.48
C HIS A 597 -9.34 16.07 30.57
N SER A 598 -9.07 17.01 31.50
CA SER A 598 -8.15 16.79 32.64
C SER A 598 -6.78 16.27 32.21
N LEU A 599 -6.24 16.78 31.08
CA LEU A 599 -4.93 16.39 30.58
C LEU A 599 -3.85 16.97 31.50
N SER A 600 -2.93 16.15 31.99
CA SER A 600 -1.81 16.59 32.85
C SER A 600 -0.72 17.30 32.04
N SER A 601 -0.59 17.01 30.73
CA SER A 601 0.32 17.72 29.83
C SER A 601 -0.44 18.36 28.64
N ALA A 602 -0.03 19.61 28.36
CA ALA A 602 -0.52 20.34 27.18
C ALA A 602 0.11 19.86 25.88
N THR A 603 1.24 19.17 25.97
CA THR A 603 2.13 18.91 24.83
C THR A 603 2.43 17.44 24.67
N ARG A 604 2.54 17.03 23.42
CA ARG A 604 3.04 15.71 23.03
C ARG A 604 4.16 15.89 22.03
N THR A 605 5.35 15.39 22.39
CA THR A 605 6.55 15.48 21.56
C THR A 605 6.93 14.10 21.04
N ASP A 606 7.23 13.99 19.76
CA ASP A 606 7.79 12.78 19.12
C ASP A 606 9.10 13.17 18.41
N ILE A 607 10.17 12.38 18.62
CA ILE A 607 11.48 12.56 17.98
C ILE A 607 11.86 11.26 17.29
N HIS A 608 12.16 11.32 16.00
CA HIS A 608 12.60 10.18 15.21
C HIS A 608 13.96 10.48 14.61
N LEU A 609 14.92 9.59 14.80
CA LEU A 609 16.26 9.65 14.26
C LEU A 609 16.57 8.39 13.48
N LEU A 610 17.08 8.54 12.24
CA LEU A 610 17.52 7.41 11.44
C LEU A 610 18.85 7.70 10.76
N LEU A 611 19.76 6.75 10.86
CA LEU A 611 20.99 6.68 10.09
C LEU A 611 20.86 5.60 9.01
N ARG A 612 21.27 5.92 7.80
CA ARG A 612 21.30 5.00 6.65
C ARG A 612 22.70 4.94 6.07
N ALA A 613 23.26 3.74 6.01
CA ALA A 613 24.51 3.47 5.30
C ALA A 613 24.23 2.61 4.06
N THR A 614 24.79 2.98 2.90
CA THR A 614 24.68 2.23 1.63
C THR A 614 26.10 1.95 1.10
N LEU A 615 26.38 0.69 0.77
CA LEU A 615 27.69 0.19 0.32
C LEU A 615 27.54 -0.51 -1.04
#